data_03eb84c4496ff9784abcb3a765e883e1
#
_entry.id   03eb84c4496ff9784abcb3a765e883e1
#
_cell.length_a   1.000
_cell.length_b   1.000
_cell.length_c   1.000
_cell.angle_alpha   90.00
_cell.angle_beta   90.00
_cell.angle_gamma   90.00
#
_symmetry.space_group_name_H-M   'P 1'
#
loop_
_entity.id
_entity.type
_entity.pdbx_description
1 polymer ?
#
loop_
_entity_poly.entity_id
_entity_poly.type
_entity_poly.pdbx_seq_one_letter_code
_entity_poly.pdbx_strand_id
1 'polypeptide(L)'
;MRQPGSVGPVSSAGPEGSPASPQRIVVVGGGLAGLRTVEELRVRGYPGTVTMIGAEARLPYDRPPLSKKFLAGELDDTTLRTDLSSLGVRLRLGETATGLSDGVLRTDKGEYRFDRLALATGARPVALPGPGRQRFLRTLDDALALRELLRPRLRLAIAGAGWIGAELATAAAARGSRVTVLEAAAAPLAAALGPQVGALTAGWYAAAGVELRLGQLVDSVQPGGLALAGGQWLAADEIVTAVGVRPDVAWLDGSGITLDNGVVVDAGLRTSVPGVFAAGDCAAFWSLRYGRRLRFEHWDVALRAPAVLAANLLDGADTYDPVPYFWSEQFGRTVQYAGFHGAADRMTLRGDPADERWAVCWLAGHRLVAILTVDSPRDLLQGRRVIESGLPVDAARLADPRLPVRDAGLV
;
A
#
# COMPACT_ATOMS: atom_id res chain seq x y z
N MET A 1 -38.85 44.94 -62.10
CA MET A 1 -38.61 43.49 -62.04
C MET A 1 -37.17 43.25 -61.68
N ARG A 2 -36.89 42.90 -60.42
CA ARG A 2 -35.58 42.46 -59.92
C ARG A 2 -35.72 41.06 -59.42
N GLN A 3 -34.92 40.15 -59.97
CA GLN A 3 -34.88 38.76 -59.58
C GLN A 3 -34.21 38.60 -58.20
N PRO A 4 -34.59 37.65 -57.36
CA PRO A 4 -33.96 37.35 -56.07
C PRO A 4 -32.72 36.47 -56.26
N GLY A 5 -31.62 36.85 -55.57
CA GLY A 5 -30.36 36.13 -55.57
C GLY A 5 -30.43 34.75 -54.87
N SER A 6 -29.76 33.79 -55.47
CA SER A 6 -29.60 32.41 -54.98
C SER A 6 -28.71 32.39 -53.71
N VAL A 7 -29.23 31.86 -52.65
CA VAL A 7 -28.47 31.53 -51.42
C VAL A 7 -27.79 30.17 -51.66
N GLY A 8 -26.46 30.14 -51.66
CA GLY A 8 -25.69 28.91 -51.75
C GLY A 8 -25.79 28.08 -50.45
N PRO A 9 -25.53 26.76 -50.51
CA PRO A 9 -25.71 25.86 -49.36
C PRO A 9 -24.65 26.15 -48.27
N VAL A 10 -25.13 26.30 -47.07
CA VAL A 10 -24.27 26.35 -45.85
C VAL A 10 -23.65 24.97 -45.66
N SER A 11 -22.33 24.91 -45.75
CA SER A 11 -21.54 23.72 -45.41
C SER A 11 -21.77 23.36 -43.94
N SER A 12 -22.44 22.24 -43.68
CA SER A 12 -22.51 21.63 -42.38
C SER A 12 -21.12 21.14 -42.01
N ALA A 13 -20.47 21.79 -41.03
CA ALA A 13 -19.31 21.23 -40.36
C ALA A 13 -19.72 19.87 -39.74
N GLY A 14 -19.10 18.80 -40.19
CA GLY A 14 -19.28 17.46 -39.64
C GLY A 14 -18.83 17.43 -38.18
N PRO A 15 -19.31 16.44 -37.39
CA PRO A 15 -18.97 16.35 -35.98
C PRO A 15 -17.45 16.25 -35.82
N GLU A 16 -16.91 17.09 -34.93
CA GLU A 16 -15.50 17.02 -34.50
C GLU A 16 -15.21 15.57 -34.12
N GLY A 17 -14.21 14.96 -34.74
CA GLY A 17 -13.84 13.56 -34.56
C GLY A 17 -13.58 13.27 -33.10
N SER A 18 -14.18 12.20 -32.58
CA SER A 18 -13.85 11.65 -31.26
C SER A 18 -12.31 11.58 -31.14
N PRO A 19 -11.75 11.95 -29.97
CA PRO A 19 -10.31 11.89 -29.79
C PRO A 19 -9.81 10.48 -30.12
N ALA A 20 -8.78 10.38 -30.95
CA ALA A 20 -8.23 9.08 -31.34
C ALA A 20 -7.78 8.33 -30.08
N SER A 21 -8.17 7.05 -29.95
CA SER A 21 -7.73 6.21 -28.85
C SER A 21 -6.21 6.24 -28.69
N PRO A 22 -5.68 6.27 -27.45
CA PRO A 22 -4.23 6.32 -27.23
C PRO A 22 -3.52 5.17 -27.94
N GLN A 23 -2.38 5.44 -28.57
CA GLN A 23 -1.61 4.42 -29.29
C GLN A 23 -0.53 3.80 -28.42
N ARG A 24 -0.03 4.58 -27.44
CA ARG A 24 1.10 4.21 -26.58
C ARG A 24 0.77 4.51 -25.13
N ILE A 25 0.69 3.46 -24.33
CA ILE A 25 0.56 3.57 -22.87
C ILE A 25 1.86 3.10 -22.24
N VAL A 26 2.42 3.92 -21.34
CA VAL A 26 3.55 3.56 -20.52
C VAL A 26 3.10 3.37 -19.08
N VAL A 27 3.54 2.28 -18.44
CA VAL A 27 3.30 1.95 -17.02
C VAL A 27 4.64 1.96 -16.30
N VAL A 28 4.81 2.84 -15.32
CA VAL A 28 6.03 2.95 -14.51
C VAL A 28 5.81 2.29 -13.16
N GLY A 29 6.51 1.19 -12.93
CA GLY A 29 6.42 0.35 -11.74
C GLY A 29 6.17 -1.11 -12.10
N GLY A 30 7.14 -1.98 -11.78
CA GLY A 30 7.09 -3.43 -12.03
C GLY A 30 6.44 -4.24 -10.90
N GLY A 31 5.69 -3.59 -9.99
CA GLY A 31 4.98 -4.25 -8.90
C GLY A 31 3.55 -4.70 -9.28
N LEU A 32 2.78 -5.12 -8.27
CA LEU A 32 1.40 -5.60 -8.44
C LEU A 32 0.50 -4.58 -9.17
N ALA A 33 0.56 -3.29 -8.76
CA ALA A 33 -0.29 -2.27 -9.38
C ALA A 33 0.02 -2.07 -10.86
N GLY A 34 1.31 -2.06 -11.25
CA GLY A 34 1.71 -1.97 -12.65
C GLY A 34 1.27 -3.18 -13.47
N LEU A 35 1.49 -4.40 -12.95
CA LEU A 35 1.07 -5.65 -13.59
C LEU A 35 -0.44 -5.67 -13.81
N ARG A 36 -1.23 -5.38 -12.75
CA ARG A 36 -2.69 -5.34 -12.84
C ARG A 36 -3.20 -4.28 -13.81
N THR A 37 -2.53 -3.13 -13.91
CA THR A 37 -2.86 -2.11 -14.91
C THR A 37 -2.71 -2.65 -16.34
N VAL A 38 -1.63 -3.39 -16.60
CA VAL A 38 -1.40 -4.02 -17.90
C VAL A 38 -2.46 -5.07 -18.21
N GLU A 39 -2.77 -5.95 -17.25
CA GLU A 39 -3.80 -6.98 -17.40
C GLU A 39 -5.17 -6.34 -17.70
N GLU A 40 -5.57 -5.34 -16.91
CA GLU A 40 -6.85 -4.63 -17.08
C GLU A 40 -6.96 -3.92 -18.43
N LEU A 41 -5.88 -3.32 -18.95
CA LEU A 41 -5.86 -2.74 -20.28
C LEU A 41 -6.17 -3.80 -21.36
N ARG A 42 -5.59 -5.01 -21.24
CA ARG A 42 -5.83 -6.10 -22.18
C ARG A 42 -7.21 -6.74 -22.04
N VAL A 43 -7.70 -6.91 -20.82
CA VAL A 43 -9.07 -7.36 -20.55
C VAL A 43 -10.09 -6.41 -21.17
N ARG A 44 -9.81 -5.10 -21.19
CA ARG A 44 -10.64 -4.06 -21.82
C ARG A 44 -10.45 -3.95 -23.33
N GLY A 45 -9.63 -4.83 -23.92
CA GLY A 45 -9.44 -4.89 -25.38
C GLY A 45 -8.55 -3.79 -25.95
N TYR A 46 -7.74 -3.10 -25.13
CA TYR A 46 -6.83 -2.07 -25.64
C TYR A 46 -5.80 -2.68 -26.61
N PRO A 47 -5.79 -2.27 -27.92
CA PRO A 47 -4.95 -2.90 -28.94
C PRO A 47 -3.58 -2.26 -29.04
N GLY A 48 -3.39 -1.07 -28.45
CA GLY A 48 -2.17 -0.27 -28.62
C GLY A 48 -0.96 -0.85 -27.89
N THR A 49 0.18 -0.19 -28.06
CA THR A 49 1.43 -0.59 -27.41
C THR A 49 1.39 -0.30 -25.91
N VAL A 50 1.71 -1.30 -25.08
CA VAL A 50 1.95 -1.14 -23.65
C VAL A 50 3.42 -1.40 -23.36
N THR A 51 4.08 -0.43 -22.70
CA THR A 51 5.44 -0.61 -22.17
C THR A 51 5.38 -0.55 -20.66
N MET A 52 5.87 -1.58 -19.96
CA MET A 52 5.99 -1.59 -18.50
C MET A 52 7.45 -1.49 -18.10
N ILE A 53 7.78 -0.52 -17.24
CA ILE A 53 9.14 -0.20 -16.78
C ILE A 53 9.23 -0.49 -15.29
N GLY A 54 10.22 -1.29 -14.86
CA GLY A 54 10.44 -1.64 -13.47
C GLY A 54 11.90 -1.46 -13.05
N ALA A 55 12.15 -0.80 -11.92
CA ALA A 55 13.48 -0.59 -11.40
C ALA A 55 14.17 -1.88 -10.95
N GLU A 56 13.42 -2.86 -10.49
CA GLU A 56 13.94 -4.19 -10.15
C GLU A 56 14.17 -5.03 -11.42
N ALA A 57 15.26 -5.80 -11.46
CA ALA A 57 15.59 -6.70 -12.58
C ALA A 57 14.82 -8.05 -12.47
N ARG A 58 13.68 -8.06 -11.80
CA ARG A 58 12.86 -9.24 -11.54
C ARG A 58 11.47 -9.08 -12.14
N LEU A 59 10.87 -10.19 -12.55
CA LEU A 59 9.45 -10.23 -12.92
C LEU A 59 8.58 -9.78 -11.75
N PRO A 60 7.37 -9.25 -12.01
CA PRO A 60 6.43 -8.88 -10.95
C PRO A 60 6.19 -10.04 -9.99
N TYR A 61 6.22 -9.75 -8.69
CA TYR A 61 6.04 -10.73 -7.62
C TYR A 61 5.16 -10.18 -6.50
N ASP A 62 4.61 -11.08 -5.69
CA ASP A 62 3.78 -10.75 -4.55
C ASP A 62 4.65 -10.40 -3.34
N ARG A 63 4.45 -9.20 -2.76
CA ARG A 63 5.28 -8.69 -1.64
C ARG A 63 4.82 -9.19 -0.26
N PRO A 64 3.51 -9.35 0.03
CA PRO A 64 3.07 -9.76 1.37
C PRO A 64 3.71 -11.04 1.90
N PRO A 65 4.02 -12.08 1.08
CA PRO A 65 4.70 -13.26 1.58
C PRO A 65 6.14 -13.01 2.05
N LEU A 66 6.79 -11.94 1.59
CA LEU A 66 8.21 -11.68 1.87
C LEU A 66 8.53 -11.59 3.36
N SER A 67 7.66 -10.97 4.16
CA SER A 67 7.81 -10.84 5.62
C SER A 67 7.24 -12.02 6.41
N LYS A 68 6.58 -12.97 5.73
CA LYS A 68 5.85 -14.10 6.30
C LYS A 68 6.47 -15.44 5.84
N LYS A 69 5.71 -16.20 5.06
CA LYS A 69 6.07 -17.55 4.59
C LYS A 69 7.40 -17.61 3.85
N PHE A 70 7.75 -16.59 3.05
CA PHE A 70 9.02 -16.56 2.35
C PHE A 70 10.19 -16.43 3.34
N LEU A 71 10.11 -15.50 4.29
CA LEU A 71 11.15 -15.29 5.29
C LEU A 71 11.24 -16.47 6.27
N ALA A 72 10.10 -17.13 6.57
CA ALA A 72 10.06 -18.36 7.38
C ALA A 72 10.72 -19.56 6.67
N GLY A 73 10.86 -19.51 5.34
CA GLY A 73 11.37 -20.62 4.53
C GLY A 73 10.31 -21.64 4.12
N GLU A 74 9.04 -21.28 4.22
CA GLU A 74 7.89 -22.11 3.82
C GLU A 74 7.49 -21.88 2.36
N LEU A 75 8.02 -20.86 1.73
CA LEU A 75 7.76 -20.49 0.34
C LEU A 75 9.08 -20.03 -0.31
N ASP A 76 9.37 -20.52 -1.52
CA ASP A 76 10.61 -20.19 -2.24
C ASP A 76 10.41 -19.23 -3.41
N ASP A 77 9.18 -19.10 -3.91
CA ASP A 77 8.85 -18.24 -5.06
C ASP A 77 7.59 -17.44 -4.78
N THR A 78 7.65 -16.15 -5.04
CA THR A 78 6.52 -15.22 -4.93
C THR A 78 6.16 -14.57 -6.26
N THR A 79 6.74 -15.02 -7.37
CA THR A 79 6.50 -14.51 -8.72
C THR A 79 5.01 -14.61 -9.07
N LEU A 80 4.43 -13.53 -9.53
CA LEU A 80 3.05 -13.52 -10.02
C LEU A 80 2.96 -14.29 -11.34
N ARG A 81 2.08 -15.28 -11.38
CA ARG A 81 1.94 -16.17 -12.52
C ARG A 81 1.07 -15.53 -13.61
N THR A 82 1.60 -14.52 -14.27
CA THR A 82 0.98 -13.88 -15.43
C THR A 82 1.85 -14.11 -16.65
N ASP A 83 1.26 -14.63 -17.72
CA ASP A 83 1.95 -14.74 -19.00
C ASP A 83 2.03 -13.36 -19.67
N LEU A 84 3.07 -12.60 -19.33
CA LEU A 84 3.33 -11.28 -19.88
C LEU A 84 3.57 -11.30 -21.40
N SER A 85 4.00 -12.44 -21.95
CA SER A 85 4.23 -12.59 -23.40
C SER A 85 2.90 -12.60 -24.16
N SER A 86 1.89 -13.30 -23.65
CA SER A 86 0.53 -13.32 -24.23
C SER A 86 -0.17 -11.95 -24.15
N LEU A 87 0.20 -11.13 -23.19
CA LEU A 87 -0.31 -9.77 -23.06
C LEU A 87 0.32 -8.79 -24.05
N GLY A 88 1.34 -9.18 -24.82
CA GLY A 88 2.02 -8.33 -25.79
C GLY A 88 2.60 -7.07 -25.19
N VAL A 89 3.20 -7.17 -23.99
CA VAL A 89 3.79 -6.06 -23.24
C VAL A 89 5.27 -5.95 -23.52
N ARG A 90 5.74 -4.72 -23.78
CA ARG A 90 7.18 -4.42 -23.82
C ARG A 90 7.69 -4.24 -22.40
N LEU A 91 8.32 -5.26 -21.85
CA LEU A 91 8.84 -5.25 -20.49
C LEU A 91 10.26 -4.70 -20.44
N ARG A 92 10.49 -3.72 -19.55
CA ARG A 92 11.78 -3.08 -19.29
C ARG A 92 12.11 -3.21 -17.80
N LEU A 93 12.84 -4.25 -17.44
CA LEU A 93 13.26 -4.53 -16.06
C LEU A 93 14.67 -4.01 -15.79
N GLY A 94 14.95 -3.68 -14.52
CA GLY A 94 16.20 -3.05 -14.10
C GLY A 94 16.36 -1.66 -14.72
N GLU A 95 15.27 -0.95 -14.98
CA GLU A 95 15.25 0.37 -15.59
C GLU A 95 14.46 1.34 -14.71
N THR A 96 15.11 2.43 -14.31
CA THR A 96 14.59 3.37 -13.30
C THR A 96 14.14 4.66 -13.96
N ALA A 97 12.92 5.11 -13.68
CA ALA A 97 12.42 6.41 -14.09
C ALA A 97 13.15 7.53 -13.34
N THR A 98 13.61 8.56 -14.08
CA THR A 98 14.43 9.65 -13.55
C THR A 98 13.84 11.03 -13.80
N GLY A 99 12.82 11.16 -14.65
CA GLY A 99 12.18 12.44 -14.91
C GLY A 99 10.99 12.33 -15.86
N LEU A 100 10.14 13.34 -15.84
CA LEU A 100 8.97 13.47 -16.70
C LEU A 100 8.82 14.93 -17.14
N SER A 101 8.78 15.17 -18.45
CA SER A 101 8.46 16.49 -19.01
C SER A 101 7.95 16.35 -20.45
N ASP A 102 7.07 17.26 -20.88
CA ASP A 102 6.64 17.42 -22.29
C ASP A 102 6.14 16.13 -22.96
N GLY A 103 5.43 15.26 -22.21
CA GLY A 103 4.95 13.97 -22.73
C GLY A 103 6.06 12.94 -22.96
N VAL A 104 7.22 13.12 -22.34
CA VAL A 104 8.37 12.22 -22.39
C VAL A 104 8.74 11.76 -20.99
N LEU A 105 8.73 10.46 -20.78
CA LEU A 105 9.30 9.81 -19.60
C LEU A 105 10.79 9.56 -19.86
N ARG A 106 11.64 10.01 -18.92
CA ARG A 106 13.07 9.70 -18.91
C ARG A 106 13.39 8.61 -17.93
N THR A 107 14.31 7.76 -18.29
CA THR A 107 14.85 6.70 -17.46
C THR A 107 16.39 6.76 -17.47
N ASP A 108 17.03 5.94 -16.63
CA ASP A 108 18.48 5.75 -16.66
C ASP A 108 18.99 5.03 -17.91
N LYS A 109 18.08 4.51 -18.77
CA LYS A 109 18.43 3.77 -20.00
C LYS A 109 17.86 4.36 -21.29
N GLY A 110 17.00 5.38 -21.22
CA GLY A 110 16.42 5.99 -22.41
C GLY A 110 15.21 6.88 -22.16
N GLU A 111 14.53 7.21 -23.24
CA GLU A 111 13.35 8.06 -23.24
C GLU A 111 12.16 7.36 -23.89
N TYR A 112 10.96 7.60 -23.36
CA TYR A 112 9.71 7.02 -23.82
C TYR A 112 8.65 8.09 -24.04
N ARG A 113 8.23 8.28 -25.29
CA ARG A 113 7.04 9.07 -25.60
C ARG A 113 5.79 8.25 -25.33
N PHE A 114 4.79 8.85 -24.75
CA PHE A 114 3.52 8.23 -24.44
C PHE A 114 2.34 9.14 -24.80
N ASP A 115 1.19 8.53 -25.01
CA ASP A 115 -0.09 9.23 -25.14
C ASP A 115 -0.82 9.21 -23.78
N ARG A 116 -0.59 8.15 -22.97
CA ARG A 116 -1.05 8.03 -21.58
C ARG A 116 0.05 7.40 -20.73
N LEU A 117 0.12 7.82 -19.46
CA LEU A 117 1.10 7.34 -18.48
C LEU A 117 0.42 6.89 -17.19
N ALA A 118 0.75 5.70 -16.73
CA ALA A 118 0.37 5.17 -15.44
C ALA A 118 1.57 5.14 -14.47
N LEU A 119 1.47 5.83 -13.35
CA LEU A 119 2.46 5.86 -12.28
C LEU A 119 2.08 4.83 -11.22
N ALA A 120 2.90 3.81 -11.03
CA ALA A 120 2.73 2.70 -10.08
C ALA A 120 4.06 2.38 -9.36
N THR A 121 4.87 3.41 -9.06
CA THR A 121 6.22 3.29 -8.52
C THR A 121 6.27 2.81 -7.07
N GLY A 122 5.12 2.81 -6.39
CA GLY A 122 5.05 2.31 -5.03
C GLY A 122 5.69 3.24 -4.00
N ALA A 123 6.37 2.65 -3.02
CA ALA A 123 7.01 3.36 -1.93
C ALA A 123 8.36 2.71 -1.58
N ARG A 124 9.27 3.51 -0.99
CA ARG A 124 10.61 3.10 -0.55
C ARG A 124 10.76 3.21 0.98
N PRO A 125 11.55 2.35 1.63
CA PRO A 125 11.80 2.42 3.05
C PRO A 125 12.46 3.74 3.48
N VAL A 126 12.14 4.17 4.69
CA VAL A 126 12.81 5.29 5.35
C VAL A 126 14.07 4.76 6.03
N ALA A 127 15.21 5.34 5.68
CA ALA A 127 16.48 5.07 6.35
C ALA A 127 16.63 5.93 7.61
N LEU A 128 17.23 5.36 8.65
CA LEU A 128 17.70 6.10 9.82
C LEU A 128 19.07 6.72 9.53
N PRO A 129 19.45 7.83 10.19
CA PRO A 129 20.76 8.44 10.01
C PRO A 129 21.87 7.53 10.56
N GLY A 130 23.12 7.82 10.15
CA GLY A 130 24.32 7.18 10.65
C GLY A 130 25.09 6.37 9.62
N PRO A 131 26.39 6.09 9.91
CA PRO A 131 27.29 5.38 8.99
C PRO A 131 27.18 3.87 9.07
N GLY A 132 26.41 3.33 10.03
CA GLY A 132 26.24 1.88 10.20
C GLY A 132 25.42 1.25 9.08
N ARG A 133 25.69 -0.03 8.83
CA ARG A 133 24.90 -0.79 7.87
C ARG A 133 23.51 -1.06 8.45
N GLN A 134 22.48 -0.69 7.69
CA GLN A 134 21.10 -1.01 8.00
C GLN A 134 20.45 -1.76 6.83
N ARG A 135 19.56 -2.66 7.14
CA ARG A 135 18.78 -3.43 6.18
C ARG A 135 17.35 -2.99 6.19
N PHE A 136 16.66 -3.33 5.14
CA PHE A 136 15.23 -3.12 4.96
C PHE A 136 14.56 -4.44 4.59
N LEU A 137 13.24 -4.46 4.60
CA LEU A 137 12.43 -5.55 4.07
C LEU A 137 11.36 -4.95 3.16
N ARG A 138 11.71 -4.76 1.89
CA ARG A 138 10.81 -4.21 0.88
C ARG A 138 10.83 -5.00 -0.42
N THR A 139 12.00 -5.42 -0.87
CA THR A 139 12.21 -6.13 -2.12
C THR A 139 12.45 -7.62 -1.89
N LEU A 140 12.33 -8.41 -2.97
CA LEU A 140 12.68 -9.84 -2.91
C LEU A 140 14.16 -10.04 -2.56
N ASP A 141 15.05 -9.15 -3.04
CA ASP A 141 16.48 -9.21 -2.73
C ASP A 141 16.75 -8.92 -1.24
N ASP A 142 16.00 -7.98 -0.64
CA ASP A 142 16.05 -7.76 0.82
C ASP A 142 15.63 -9.03 1.58
N ALA A 143 14.52 -9.64 1.16
CA ALA A 143 13.99 -10.84 1.82
C ALA A 143 14.93 -12.04 1.68
N LEU A 144 15.56 -12.24 0.51
CA LEU A 144 16.58 -13.26 0.30
C LEU A 144 17.77 -13.07 1.23
N ALA A 145 18.32 -11.82 1.28
CA ALA A 145 19.45 -11.50 2.14
C ALA A 145 19.12 -11.69 3.63
N LEU A 146 17.91 -11.30 4.07
CA LEU A 146 17.47 -11.52 5.45
C LEU A 146 17.27 -13.01 5.76
N ARG A 147 16.67 -13.76 4.83
CA ARG A 147 16.45 -15.20 5.01
C ARG A 147 17.75 -15.98 5.23
N GLU A 148 18.82 -15.61 4.54
CA GLU A 148 20.17 -16.19 4.71
C GLU A 148 20.80 -15.84 6.05
N LEU A 149 20.54 -14.64 6.56
CA LEU A 149 21.12 -14.13 7.80
C LEU A 149 20.46 -14.67 9.06
N LEU A 150 19.12 -14.85 9.02
CA LEU A 150 18.36 -15.28 10.19
C LEU A 150 18.77 -16.70 10.62
N ARG A 151 19.39 -16.81 11.81
CA ARG A 151 19.90 -18.03 12.38
C ARG A 151 19.86 -17.98 13.91
N PRO A 152 19.99 -19.14 14.59
CA PRO A 152 20.04 -19.15 16.05
C PRO A 152 21.13 -18.24 16.62
N ARG A 153 20.77 -17.55 17.69
CA ARG A 153 21.64 -16.62 18.47
C ARG A 153 22.08 -15.35 17.74
N LEU A 154 21.70 -15.08 16.49
CA LEU A 154 21.92 -13.79 15.86
C LEU A 154 21.28 -12.69 16.72
N ARG A 155 22.03 -11.66 17.10
CA ARG A 155 21.50 -10.47 17.77
C ARG A 155 20.94 -9.52 16.70
N LEU A 156 19.64 -9.54 16.56
CA LEU A 156 18.91 -8.72 15.58
C LEU A 156 18.23 -7.54 16.30
N ALA A 157 18.58 -6.32 15.93
CA ALA A 157 17.85 -5.13 16.32
C ALA A 157 16.89 -4.71 15.20
N ILE A 158 15.63 -4.49 15.53
CA ILE A 158 14.61 -3.97 14.63
C ILE A 158 14.18 -2.60 15.13
N ALA A 159 14.39 -1.56 14.31
CA ALA A 159 13.89 -0.23 14.60
C ALA A 159 12.50 -0.05 13.99
N GLY A 160 11.48 0.11 14.85
CA GLY A 160 10.08 0.24 14.52
C GLY A 160 9.26 -1.03 14.86
N ALA A 161 8.21 -0.86 15.68
CA ALA A 161 7.21 -1.88 16.00
C ALA A 161 5.92 -1.70 15.20
N GLY A 162 6.04 -1.28 13.93
CA GLY A 162 4.94 -1.28 12.96
C GLY A 162 4.66 -2.68 12.41
N TRP A 163 3.82 -2.76 11.38
CA TRP A 163 3.40 -4.04 10.77
C TRP A 163 4.59 -4.90 10.32
N ILE A 164 5.50 -4.33 9.54
CA ILE A 164 6.68 -5.05 9.01
C ILE A 164 7.64 -5.42 10.14
N GLY A 165 7.85 -4.53 11.12
CA GLY A 165 8.70 -4.82 12.28
C GLY A 165 8.19 -6.00 13.10
N ALA A 166 6.88 -6.09 13.33
CA ALA A 166 6.24 -7.19 14.05
C ALA A 166 6.32 -8.53 13.27
N GLU A 167 6.06 -8.51 11.95
CA GLU A 167 6.16 -9.69 11.09
C GLU A 167 7.60 -10.21 11.00
N LEU A 168 8.57 -9.30 10.84
CA LEU A 168 9.99 -9.64 10.85
C LEU A 168 10.43 -10.22 12.21
N ALA A 169 10.00 -9.59 13.33
CA ALA A 169 10.29 -10.10 14.67
C ALA A 169 9.74 -11.50 14.86
N THR A 170 8.53 -11.77 14.36
CA THR A 170 7.91 -13.09 14.36
C THR A 170 8.78 -14.12 13.64
N ALA A 171 9.16 -13.85 12.39
CA ALA A 171 9.94 -14.76 11.57
C ALA A 171 11.36 -14.97 12.14
N ALA A 172 11.99 -13.90 12.63
CA ALA A 172 13.34 -13.98 13.20
C ALA A 172 13.37 -14.77 14.52
N ALA A 173 12.39 -14.56 15.40
CA ALA A 173 12.26 -15.32 16.64
C ALA A 173 12.01 -16.82 16.37
N ALA A 174 11.14 -17.15 15.42
CA ALA A 174 10.88 -18.53 15.01
C ALA A 174 12.14 -19.23 14.48
N ARG A 175 13.12 -18.48 13.92
CA ARG A 175 14.42 -19.01 13.47
C ARG A 175 15.50 -18.99 14.57
N GLY A 176 15.13 -18.68 15.81
CA GLY A 176 15.99 -18.71 16.99
C GLY A 176 16.95 -17.51 17.14
N SER A 177 16.72 -16.42 16.40
CA SER A 177 17.46 -15.17 16.59
C SER A 177 17.08 -14.51 17.93
N ARG A 178 18.01 -13.78 18.53
CA ARG A 178 17.76 -12.92 19.70
C ARG A 178 17.29 -11.56 19.18
N VAL A 179 16.00 -11.30 19.28
CA VAL A 179 15.38 -10.13 18.68
C VAL A 179 15.09 -9.07 19.74
N THR A 180 15.57 -7.86 19.50
CA THR A 180 15.16 -6.65 20.23
C THR A 180 14.48 -5.70 19.26
N VAL A 181 13.22 -5.34 19.54
CA VAL A 181 12.44 -4.36 18.78
C VAL A 181 12.40 -3.04 19.56
N LEU A 182 12.78 -1.95 18.89
CA LEU A 182 12.76 -0.59 19.42
C LEU A 182 11.61 0.19 18.80
N GLU A 183 10.79 0.84 19.63
CA GLU A 183 9.69 1.67 19.16
C GLU A 183 9.75 3.03 19.88
N ALA A 184 9.72 4.11 19.10
CA ALA A 184 9.75 5.47 19.64
C ALA A 184 8.44 5.84 20.36
N ALA A 185 7.32 5.28 19.92
CA ALA A 185 6.02 5.48 20.57
C ALA A 185 5.88 4.64 21.86
N ALA A 186 4.85 4.99 22.64
CA ALA A 186 4.50 4.29 23.89
C ALA A 186 3.85 2.92 23.67
N ALA A 187 3.54 2.53 22.45
CA ALA A 187 2.93 1.25 22.10
C ALA A 187 3.33 0.81 20.69
N PRO A 188 3.39 -0.50 20.40
CA PRO A 188 3.52 -0.99 19.04
C PRO A 188 2.29 -0.58 18.21
N LEU A 189 2.43 -0.47 16.89
CA LEU A 189 1.36 -0.10 15.97
C LEU A 189 0.67 1.25 16.29
N ALA A 190 1.22 2.08 17.19
CA ALA A 190 0.58 3.32 17.63
C ALA A 190 0.30 4.29 16.49
N ALA A 191 1.19 4.39 15.51
CA ALA A 191 0.99 5.25 14.34
C ALA A 191 -0.16 4.78 13.42
N ALA A 192 -0.43 3.47 13.40
CA ALA A 192 -1.44 2.86 12.54
C ALA A 192 -2.82 2.73 13.20
N LEU A 193 -2.85 2.42 14.52
CA LEU A 193 -4.07 2.03 15.24
C LEU A 193 -4.38 2.94 16.46
N GLY A 194 -3.47 3.86 16.75
CA GLY A 194 -3.48 4.60 18.02
C GLY A 194 -2.87 3.80 19.18
N PRO A 195 -2.40 4.50 20.25
CA PRO A 195 -1.66 3.85 21.34
C PRO A 195 -2.51 2.87 22.16
N GLN A 196 -3.81 3.14 22.29
CA GLN A 196 -4.72 2.28 23.06
C GLN A 196 -4.85 0.88 22.46
N VAL A 197 -5.11 0.80 21.14
CA VAL A 197 -5.24 -0.47 20.42
C VAL A 197 -3.88 -1.14 20.25
N GLY A 198 -2.85 -0.36 19.97
CA GLY A 198 -1.48 -0.87 19.85
C GLY A 198 -1.01 -1.57 21.14
N ALA A 199 -1.31 -1.00 22.29
CA ALA A 199 -0.93 -1.57 23.59
C ALA A 199 -1.48 -3.01 23.81
N LEU A 200 -2.62 -3.35 23.21
CA LEU A 200 -3.21 -4.69 23.29
C LEU A 200 -2.32 -5.77 22.63
N THR A 201 -1.41 -5.37 21.74
CA THR A 201 -0.50 -6.30 21.05
C THR A 201 0.87 -6.43 21.71
N ALA A 202 1.20 -5.58 22.70
CA ALA A 202 2.54 -5.53 23.29
C ALA A 202 2.95 -6.85 23.94
N GLY A 203 2.03 -7.54 24.62
CA GLY A 203 2.29 -8.82 25.26
C GLY A 203 2.66 -9.96 24.31
N TRP A 204 2.34 -9.85 23.02
CA TRP A 204 2.66 -10.87 22.02
C TRP A 204 4.16 -11.01 21.78
N TYR A 205 4.91 -9.91 21.88
CA TYR A 205 6.36 -9.90 21.73
C TYR A 205 7.03 -10.75 22.80
N ALA A 206 6.71 -10.48 24.07
CA ALA A 206 7.27 -11.23 25.20
C ALA A 206 6.89 -12.72 25.13
N ALA A 207 5.65 -13.05 24.77
CA ALA A 207 5.20 -14.43 24.59
C ALA A 207 5.99 -15.17 23.48
N ALA A 208 6.51 -14.46 22.50
CA ALA A 208 7.36 -15.01 21.42
C ALA A 208 8.87 -14.94 21.74
N GLY A 209 9.26 -14.52 22.96
CA GLY A 209 10.67 -14.38 23.35
C GLY A 209 11.37 -13.18 22.70
N VAL A 210 10.63 -12.18 22.24
CA VAL A 210 11.12 -10.94 21.63
C VAL A 210 11.17 -9.84 22.69
N GLU A 211 12.32 -9.19 22.85
CA GLU A 211 12.44 -8.01 23.68
C GLU A 211 11.84 -6.79 22.96
N LEU A 212 10.81 -6.18 23.54
CA LEU A 212 10.19 -4.95 23.05
C LEU A 212 10.54 -3.78 23.96
N ARG A 213 11.17 -2.75 23.42
CA ARG A 213 11.53 -1.51 24.11
C ARG A 213 10.69 -0.36 23.54
N LEU A 214 9.73 0.11 24.31
CA LEU A 214 8.87 1.24 23.96
C LEU A 214 9.44 2.56 24.47
N GLY A 215 9.05 3.68 23.82
CA GLY A 215 9.59 5.00 24.15
C GLY A 215 11.09 5.15 23.84
N GLN A 216 11.64 4.31 22.97
CA GLN A 216 13.06 4.29 22.63
C GLN A 216 13.28 4.84 21.22
N LEU A 217 13.66 6.09 21.14
CA LEU A 217 14.06 6.73 19.88
C LEU A 217 15.47 6.29 19.49
N VAL A 218 15.63 5.83 18.26
CA VAL A 218 16.95 5.56 17.65
C VAL A 218 17.47 6.86 17.06
N ASP A 219 18.60 7.35 17.55
CA ASP A 219 19.28 8.54 17.03
C ASP A 219 20.05 8.22 15.75
N SER A 220 20.78 7.10 15.73
CA SER A 220 21.52 6.71 14.54
C SER A 220 21.90 5.22 14.54
N VAL A 221 22.11 4.72 13.32
CA VAL A 221 22.70 3.41 13.06
C VAL A 221 24.21 3.54 12.99
N GLN A 222 24.91 2.77 13.81
CA GLN A 222 26.36 2.80 13.93
C GLN A 222 26.96 1.42 13.61
N PRO A 223 28.26 1.31 13.31
CA PRO A 223 28.91 0.00 13.21
C PRO A 223 28.76 -0.81 14.50
N GLY A 224 28.11 -1.97 14.40
CA GLY A 224 27.90 -2.90 15.52
C GLY A 224 26.71 -2.59 16.44
N GLY A 225 25.84 -1.61 16.13
CA GLY A 225 24.66 -1.35 16.95
C GLY A 225 23.92 -0.06 16.65
N LEU A 226 23.06 0.31 17.59
CA LEU A 226 22.21 1.51 17.54
C LEU A 226 22.58 2.47 18.66
N ALA A 227 22.79 3.73 18.32
CA ALA A 227 22.79 4.83 19.29
C ALA A 227 21.35 5.26 19.54
N LEU A 228 20.95 5.30 20.81
CA LEU A 228 19.62 5.65 21.25
C LEU A 228 19.61 7.02 21.91
N ALA A 229 18.46 7.67 21.90
CA ALA A 229 18.26 8.93 22.61
C ALA A 229 18.67 8.80 24.08
N GLY A 230 19.30 9.86 24.61
CA GLY A 230 19.86 9.84 25.96
C GLY A 230 21.20 9.13 26.10
N GLY A 231 21.90 8.86 24.99
CA GLY A 231 23.27 8.32 24.99
C GLY A 231 23.38 6.83 25.26
N GLN A 232 22.28 6.10 25.24
CA GLN A 232 22.27 4.65 25.40
C GLN A 232 22.77 3.96 24.13
N TRP A 233 23.27 2.72 24.29
CA TRP A 233 23.78 1.88 23.22
C TRP A 233 23.11 0.51 23.22
N LEU A 234 22.67 0.06 22.03
CA LEU A 234 22.22 -1.31 21.80
C LEU A 234 23.16 -2.00 20.81
N ALA A 235 23.92 -2.96 21.27
CA ALA A 235 24.78 -3.78 20.41
C ALA A 235 23.94 -4.77 19.61
N ALA A 236 24.19 -4.87 18.31
CA ALA A 236 23.51 -5.79 17.40
C ALA A 236 24.47 -6.28 16.32
N ASP A 237 24.28 -7.54 15.87
CA ASP A 237 25.04 -8.10 14.76
C ASP A 237 24.44 -7.64 13.42
N GLU A 238 23.12 -7.51 13.38
CA GLU A 238 22.37 -6.99 12.22
C GLU A 238 21.26 -6.02 12.69
N ILE A 239 21.00 -5.03 11.87
CA ILE A 239 20.02 -3.99 12.12
C ILE A 239 19.04 -3.94 10.94
N VAL A 240 17.74 -4.01 11.23
CA VAL A 240 16.68 -3.79 10.24
C VAL A 240 15.88 -2.56 10.62
N THR A 241 15.77 -1.63 9.67
CA THR A 241 14.98 -0.41 9.82
C THR A 241 13.59 -0.61 9.23
N ALA A 242 12.56 -0.51 10.07
CA ALA A 242 11.14 -0.70 9.75
C ALA A 242 10.27 0.47 10.26
N VAL A 243 10.81 1.71 10.15
CA VAL A 243 10.19 2.95 10.66
C VAL A 243 9.22 3.60 9.66
N GLY A 244 8.78 2.86 8.65
CA GLY A 244 7.85 3.31 7.64
C GLY A 244 8.47 3.46 6.26
N VAL A 245 7.63 3.90 5.32
CA VAL A 245 8.00 4.11 3.92
C VAL A 245 7.55 5.49 3.44
N ARG A 246 8.16 5.97 2.36
CA ARG A 246 7.74 7.18 1.64
C ARG A 246 7.39 6.82 0.21
N PRO A 247 6.38 7.46 -0.40
CA PRO A 247 6.05 7.25 -1.81
C PRO A 247 7.28 7.54 -2.68
N ASP A 248 7.53 6.69 -3.66
CA ASP A 248 8.69 6.81 -4.54
C ASP A 248 8.36 7.71 -5.74
N VAL A 249 8.32 9.03 -5.46
CA VAL A 249 7.85 10.06 -6.39
C VAL A 249 8.81 11.26 -6.53
N ALA A 250 9.97 11.24 -5.87
CA ALA A 250 10.92 12.36 -5.90
C ALA A 250 11.42 12.68 -7.33
N TRP A 251 11.47 11.68 -8.20
CA TRP A 251 11.86 11.83 -9.60
C TRP A 251 10.85 12.63 -10.45
N LEU A 252 9.63 12.88 -9.93
CA LEU A 252 8.59 13.70 -10.54
C LEU A 252 8.71 15.19 -10.20
N ASP A 253 9.71 15.57 -9.43
CA ASP A 253 9.92 16.98 -9.11
C ASP A 253 10.14 17.80 -10.39
N GLY A 254 9.47 18.96 -10.49
CA GLY A 254 9.50 19.78 -11.69
C GLY A 254 8.65 19.29 -12.89
N SER A 255 7.95 18.16 -12.78
CA SER A 255 7.10 17.59 -13.84
C SER A 255 5.75 18.27 -14.06
N GLY A 256 5.35 19.19 -13.16
CA GLY A 256 4.01 19.78 -13.13
C GLY A 256 2.95 18.90 -12.44
N ILE A 257 3.32 17.70 -12.02
CA ILE A 257 2.44 16.84 -11.21
C ILE A 257 2.41 17.36 -9.77
N THR A 258 1.20 17.52 -9.22
CA THR A 258 1.04 17.90 -7.82
C THR A 258 1.42 16.73 -6.91
N LEU A 259 2.36 16.98 -5.99
CA LEU A 259 2.82 16.00 -5.00
C LEU A 259 2.44 16.47 -3.59
N ASP A 260 1.77 15.59 -2.83
CA ASP A 260 1.45 15.80 -1.41
C ASP A 260 1.39 14.42 -0.75
N ASN A 261 2.46 14.01 -0.08
CA ASN A 261 2.62 12.66 0.46
C ASN A 261 2.26 11.57 -0.57
N GLY A 262 2.69 11.77 -1.84
CA GLY A 262 2.41 10.95 -3.00
C GLY A 262 1.95 11.77 -4.20
N VAL A 263 1.61 11.09 -5.28
CA VAL A 263 1.00 11.71 -6.46
C VAL A 263 -0.44 12.04 -6.13
N VAL A 264 -0.79 13.33 -6.16
CA VAL A 264 -2.16 13.79 -5.93
C VAL A 264 -3.03 13.39 -7.12
N VAL A 265 -4.07 12.61 -6.85
CA VAL A 265 -5.04 12.22 -7.88
C VAL A 265 -6.49 12.47 -7.41
N ASP A 266 -7.38 12.63 -8.40
CA ASP A 266 -8.82 12.68 -8.16
C ASP A 266 -9.40 11.28 -7.86
N ALA A 267 -10.72 11.17 -7.69
CA ALA A 267 -11.38 9.88 -7.49
C ALA A 267 -11.29 8.97 -8.71
N GLY A 268 -11.00 9.50 -9.89
CA GLY A 268 -10.74 8.75 -11.12
C GLY A 268 -9.27 8.38 -11.32
N LEU A 269 -8.42 8.61 -10.32
CA LEU A 269 -6.97 8.36 -10.35
C LEU A 269 -6.21 9.23 -11.38
N ARG A 270 -6.77 10.39 -11.77
CA ARG A 270 -6.15 11.36 -12.68
C ARG A 270 -5.28 12.33 -11.89
N THR A 271 -4.09 12.62 -12.41
CA THR A 271 -3.18 13.63 -11.84
C THR A 271 -3.55 15.05 -12.30
N SER A 272 -2.80 16.05 -11.83
CA SER A 272 -2.88 17.44 -12.33
C SER A 272 -2.42 17.60 -13.79
N VAL A 273 -1.69 16.60 -14.35
CA VAL A 273 -1.21 16.62 -15.72
C VAL A 273 -2.11 15.74 -16.60
N PRO A 274 -2.74 16.30 -17.66
CA PRO A 274 -3.61 15.53 -18.55
C PRO A 274 -2.91 14.30 -19.13
N GLY A 275 -3.61 13.17 -19.17
CA GLY A 275 -3.07 11.92 -19.70
C GLY A 275 -2.16 11.16 -18.74
N VAL A 276 -1.90 11.68 -17.54
CA VAL A 276 -1.10 11.02 -16.50
C VAL A 276 -1.98 10.60 -15.32
N PHE A 277 -1.82 9.36 -14.90
CA PHE A 277 -2.60 8.70 -13.83
C PHE A 277 -1.69 8.06 -12.81
N ALA A 278 -2.19 7.80 -11.58
CA ALA A 278 -1.40 7.07 -10.59
C ALA A 278 -2.26 6.11 -9.77
N ALA A 279 -1.67 4.96 -9.40
CA ALA A 279 -2.30 3.94 -8.55
C ALA A 279 -1.27 3.25 -7.62
N GLY A 280 -1.76 2.54 -6.62
CA GLY A 280 -0.93 1.85 -5.62
C GLY A 280 -0.36 2.79 -4.56
N ASP A 281 0.73 2.37 -3.89
CA ASP A 281 1.27 3.05 -2.71
C ASP A 281 1.75 4.50 -2.99
N CYS A 282 2.05 4.83 -4.25
CA CYS A 282 2.49 6.17 -4.64
C CYS A 282 1.32 7.17 -4.82
N ALA A 283 0.07 6.71 -4.92
CA ALA A 283 -1.08 7.54 -5.23
C ALA A 283 -1.81 8.04 -3.97
N ALA A 284 -2.00 9.35 -3.86
CA ALA A 284 -2.82 10.01 -2.85
C ALA A 284 -4.16 10.40 -3.48
N PHE A 285 -5.16 9.52 -3.38
CA PHE A 285 -6.45 9.65 -4.05
C PHE A 285 -7.50 10.34 -3.20
N TRP A 286 -8.45 11.00 -3.87
CA TRP A 286 -9.61 11.59 -3.20
C TRP A 286 -10.66 10.51 -2.96
N SER A 287 -10.95 10.21 -1.68
CA SER A 287 -12.04 9.30 -1.32
C SER A 287 -13.35 10.07 -1.18
N LEU A 288 -14.35 9.67 -1.95
CA LEU A 288 -15.71 10.23 -1.87
C LEU A 288 -16.39 9.79 -0.56
N ARG A 289 -16.16 8.56 -0.13
CA ARG A 289 -16.70 7.95 1.08
C ARG A 289 -16.25 8.70 2.35
N TYR A 290 -14.98 9.06 2.42
CA TYR A 290 -14.38 9.68 3.60
C TYR A 290 -14.22 11.19 3.46
N GLY A 291 -14.56 11.80 2.29
CA GLY A 291 -14.50 13.23 2.02
C GLY A 291 -13.10 13.84 2.17
N ARG A 292 -12.06 13.05 1.90
CA ARG A 292 -10.67 13.46 2.10
C ARG A 292 -9.70 12.72 1.19
N ARG A 293 -8.49 13.25 1.10
CA ARG A 293 -7.39 12.56 0.42
C ARG A 293 -6.82 11.48 1.31
N LEU A 294 -6.64 10.27 0.73
CA LEU A 294 -6.10 9.10 1.40
C LEU A 294 -4.96 8.52 0.57
N ARG A 295 -3.95 7.98 1.24
CA ARG A 295 -2.90 7.15 0.66
C ARG A 295 -2.69 5.93 1.57
N PHE A 296 -2.72 4.76 0.98
CA PHE A 296 -2.50 3.50 1.68
C PHE A 296 -1.44 2.68 0.98
N GLU A 297 -0.65 1.97 1.75
CA GLU A 297 0.40 1.05 1.31
C GLU A 297 -0.12 -0.40 1.43
N HIS A 298 -1.36 -0.60 0.99
CA HIS A 298 -2.06 -1.86 1.15
C HIS A 298 -2.06 -2.65 -0.16
N TRP A 299 -1.85 -3.95 -0.05
CA TRP A 299 -1.94 -4.87 -1.19
C TRP A 299 -3.28 -4.75 -1.92
N ASP A 300 -4.39 -4.59 -1.19
CA ASP A 300 -5.75 -4.44 -1.75
C ASP A 300 -5.85 -3.20 -2.68
N VAL A 301 -5.15 -2.10 -2.36
CA VAL A 301 -5.09 -0.90 -3.21
C VAL A 301 -4.35 -1.20 -4.52
N ALA A 302 -3.19 -1.87 -4.43
CA ALA A 302 -2.41 -2.24 -5.61
C ALA A 302 -3.14 -3.27 -6.49
N LEU A 303 -4.03 -4.08 -5.91
CA LEU A 303 -4.85 -5.05 -6.62
C LEU A 303 -6.06 -4.41 -7.32
N ARG A 304 -6.77 -3.48 -6.66
CA ARG A 304 -8.10 -3.01 -7.09
C ARG A 304 -8.07 -1.69 -7.86
N ALA A 305 -7.20 -0.75 -7.48
CA ALA A 305 -7.13 0.55 -8.15
C ALA A 305 -6.82 0.45 -9.66
N PRO A 306 -6.02 -0.52 -10.14
CA PRO A 306 -5.73 -0.68 -11.56
C PRO A 306 -6.93 -0.88 -12.47
N ALA A 307 -8.02 -1.47 -12.00
CA ALA A 307 -9.23 -1.63 -12.81
C ALA A 307 -9.85 -0.27 -13.18
N VAL A 308 -9.94 0.64 -12.20
CA VAL A 308 -10.40 2.02 -12.42
C VAL A 308 -9.39 2.81 -13.25
N LEU A 309 -8.11 2.67 -12.94
CA LEU A 309 -7.03 3.34 -13.67
C LEU A 309 -7.04 2.96 -15.14
N ALA A 310 -7.15 1.67 -15.48
CA ALA A 310 -7.17 1.20 -16.87
C ALA A 310 -8.41 1.67 -17.62
N ALA A 311 -9.60 1.68 -16.97
CA ALA A 311 -10.80 2.25 -17.57
C ALA A 311 -10.58 3.71 -17.96
N ASN A 312 -10.01 4.49 -17.04
CA ASN A 312 -9.82 5.92 -17.22
C ASN A 312 -8.64 6.27 -18.15
N LEU A 313 -7.63 5.41 -18.27
CA LEU A 313 -6.61 5.49 -19.31
C LEU A 313 -7.23 5.36 -20.73
N LEU A 314 -8.39 4.71 -20.84
CA LEU A 314 -9.15 4.52 -22.06
C LEU A 314 -10.37 5.46 -22.15
N ASP A 315 -10.25 6.65 -21.56
CA ASP A 315 -11.26 7.72 -21.55
C ASP A 315 -12.56 7.36 -20.79
N GLY A 316 -12.51 6.39 -19.89
CA GLY A 316 -13.59 6.08 -18.95
C GLY A 316 -13.81 7.15 -17.88
N ALA A 317 -14.86 6.96 -17.08
CA ALA A 317 -15.22 7.86 -15.96
C ALA A 317 -15.45 7.10 -14.65
N ASP A 318 -14.72 6.00 -14.47
CA ASP A 318 -14.82 5.16 -13.27
C ASP A 318 -14.22 5.89 -12.05
N THR A 319 -14.76 5.57 -10.86
CA THR A 319 -14.27 6.13 -9.60
C THR A 319 -13.73 5.04 -8.68
N TYR A 320 -12.63 5.34 -8.00
CA TYR A 320 -11.98 4.48 -7.03
C TYR A 320 -12.35 4.95 -5.61
N ASP A 321 -13.24 4.24 -4.94
CA ASP A 321 -13.68 4.59 -3.58
C ASP A 321 -14.01 3.34 -2.73
N PRO A 322 -13.06 2.42 -2.55
CA PRO A 322 -13.28 1.20 -1.78
C PRO A 322 -13.33 1.46 -0.28
N VAL A 323 -13.83 0.49 0.47
CA VAL A 323 -13.48 0.33 1.89
C VAL A 323 -12.08 -0.26 1.94
N PRO A 324 -11.08 0.48 2.45
CA PRO A 324 -9.70 -0.01 2.54
C PRO A 324 -9.62 -1.31 3.35
N TYR A 325 -8.72 -2.19 2.95
CA TYR A 325 -8.48 -3.45 3.63
C TYR A 325 -7.00 -3.80 3.64
N PHE A 326 -6.53 -4.34 4.78
CA PHE A 326 -5.23 -5.00 4.84
C PHE A 326 -5.23 -6.08 5.93
N TRP A 327 -4.16 -6.89 5.95
CA TRP A 327 -3.92 -7.87 6.99
C TRP A 327 -2.44 -7.94 7.35
N SER A 328 -2.17 -8.48 8.53
CA SER A 328 -0.84 -8.80 9.03
C SER A 328 -0.88 -10.12 9.79
N GLU A 329 0.20 -10.88 9.69
CA GLU A 329 0.40 -12.12 10.43
C GLU A 329 1.56 -11.91 11.40
N GLN A 330 1.30 -11.91 12.68
CA GLN A 330 2.31 -11.63 13.69
C GLN A 330 2.08 -12.48 14.95
N PHE A 331 3.15 -13.11 15.43
CA PHE A 331 3.15 -13.90 16.67
C PHE A 331 2.05 -14.97 16.71
N GLY A 332 1.82 -15.65 15.58
CA GLY A 332 0.80 -16.69 15.44
C GLY A 332 -0.64 -16.20 15.34
N ARG A 333 -0.85 -14.89 15.15
CA ARG A 333 -2.18 -14.27 15.01
C ARG A 333 -2.35 -13.62 13.66
N THR A 334 -3.56 -13.65 13.13
CA THR A 334 -3.97 -12.90 11.94
C THR A 334 -4.73 -11.65 12.36
N VAL A 335 -4.11 -10.51 12.16
CA VAL A 335 -4.73 -9.20 12.36
C VAL A 335 -5.27 -8.71 11.02
N GLN A 336 -6.56 -8.38 10.96
CA GLN A 336 -7.20 -7.87 9.77
C GLN A 336 -7.89 -6.54 10.07
N TYR A 337 -7.84 -5.62 9.13
CA TYR A 337 -8.41 -4.29 9.29
C TYR A 337 -9.20 -3.89 8.04
N ALA A 338 -10.38 -3.31 8.22
CA ALA A 338 -11.15 -2.71 7.16
C ALA A 338 -11.69 -1.33 7.57
N GLY A 339 -11.74 -0.41 6.61
CA GLY A 339 -12.24 0.94 6.81
C GLY A 339 -11.16 1.98 7.07
N PHE A 340 -11.57 3.12 7.64
CA PHE A 340 -10.69 4.22 8.01
C PHE A 340 -11.21 4.90 9.27
N HIS A 341 -10.47 4.80 10.37
CA HIS A 341 -10.89 5.28 11.68
C HIS A 341 -10.53 6.75 11.98
N GLY A 342 -9.86 7.44 11.05
CA GLY A 342 -9.40 8.82 11.30
C GLY A 342 -10.49 9.88 11.51
N ALA A 343 -11.76 9.52 11.34
CA ALA A 343 -12.92 10.36 11.66
C ALA A 343 -13.80 9.77 12.78
N ALA A 344 -13.32 8.73 13.47
CA ALA A 344 -14.08 8.09 14.55
C ALA A 344 -14.10 8.98 15.79
N ASP A 345 -15.25 9.06 16.42
CA ASP A 345 -15.47 9.74 17.70
C ASP A 345 -15.53 8.76 18.89
N ARG A 346 -15.69 7.47 18.59
CA ARG A 346 -15.81 6.42 19.58
C ARG A 346 -15.20 5.11 19.10
N MET A 347 -14.68 4.33 20.06
CA MET A 347 -14.17 3.00 19.85
C MET A 347 -14.87 2.04 20.85
N THR A 348 -15.18 0.83 20.42
CA THR A 348 -15.67 -0.22 21.29
C THR A 348 -14.92 -1.53 21.04
N LEU A 349 -14.65 -2.27 22.11
CA LEU A 349 -14.12 -3.63 22.04
C LEU A 349 -15.27 -4.62 21.85
N ARG A 350 -15.00 -5.67 21.11
CA ARG A 350 -15.86 -6.82 20.88
C ARG A 350 -15.08 -8.07 21.24
N GLY A 351 -15.51 -8.76 22.31
CA GLY A 351 -14.75 -9.83 22.98
C GLY A 351 -13.68 -9.28 23.91
N ASP A 352 -12.87 -10.17 24.46
CA ASP A 352 -11.77 -9.83 25.38
C ASP A 352 -10.43 -9.95 24.65
N PRO A 353 -9.55 -8.92 24.67
CA PRO A 353 -8.20 -9.01 24.12
C PRO A 353 -7.31 -10.08 24.78
N ALA A 354 -7.67 -10.60 25.95
CA ALA A 354 -7.01 -11.76 26.55
C ALA A 354 -7.37 -13.09 25.88
N ASP A 355 -8.47 -13.14 25.15
CA ASP A 355 -8.89 -14.28 24.36
C ASP A 355 -8.13 -14.37 23.03
N GLU A 356 -8.25 -15.52 22.37
CA GLU A 356 -7.69 -15.70 21.02
C GLU A 356 -8.38 -14.83 19.97
N ARG A 357 -9.68 -14.55 20.14
CA ARG A 357 -10.53 -13.87 19.15
C ARG A 357 -11.20 -12.64 19.73
N TRP A 358 -10.91 -11.50 19.14
CA TRP A 358 -11.53 -10.24 19.53
C TRP A 358 -11.52 -9.25 18.37
N ALA A 359 -12.22 -8.15 18.54
CA ALA A 359 -12.24 -7.08 17.54
C ALA A 359 -12.30 -5.70 18.21
N VAL A 360 -11.89 -4.69 17.45
CA VAL A 360 -12.09 -3.27 17.75
C VAL A 360 -12.97 -2.67 16.66
N CYS A 361 -14.04 -2.01 17.07
CA CYS A 361 -14.95 -1.32 16.18
C CYS A 361 -14.84 0.19 16.43
N TRP A 362 -14.59 0.97 15.38
CA TRP A 362 -14.58 2.43 15.43
C TRP A 362 -15.84 2.99 14.80
N LEU A 363 -16.48 3.93 15.49
CA LEU A 363 -17.72 4.56 15.08
C LEU A 363 -17.53 6.06 14.89
N ALA A 364 -18.27 6.63 13.95
CA ALA A 364 -18.54 8.05 13.82
C ALA A 364 -20.05 8.24 13.98
N GLY A 365 -20.47 8.79 15.14
CA GLY A 365 -21.86 8.74 15.57
C GLY A 365 -22.39 7.30 15.68
N HIS A 366 -23.38 6.97 14.88
CA HIS A 366 -23.96 5.62 14.80
C HIS A 366 -23.43 4.80 13.61
N ARG A 367 -22.38 5.22 12.90
CA ARG A 367 -21.87 4.48 11.73
C ARG A 367 -20.57 3.79 12.08
N LEU A 368 -20.48 2.51 11.76
CA LEU A 368 -19.22 1.78 11.79
C LEU A 368 -18.34 2.31 10.65
N VAL A 369 -17.16 2.88 10.97
CA VAL A 369 -16.23 3.46 9.99
C VAL A 369 -14.97 2.63 9.81
N ALA A 370 -14.61 1.83 10.81
CA ALA A 370 -13.52 0.87 10.71
C ALA A 370 -13.72 -0.30 11.69
N ILE A 371 -13.13 -1.43 11.35
CA ILE A 371 -13.05 -2.62 12.20
C ILE A 371 -11.66 -3.24 12.09
N LEU A 372 -11.08 -3.59 13.24
CA LEU A 372 -9.92 -4.46 13.33
C LEU A 372 -10.34 -5.76 13.98
N THR A 373 -9.88 -6.88 13.46
CA THR A 373 -10.13 -8.20 14.05
C THR A 373 -8.84 -8.95 14.26
N VAL A 374 -8.76 -9.70 15.33
CA VAL A 374 -7.74 -10.70 15.60
C VAL A 374 -8.38 -12.07 15.53
N ASP A 375 -7.89 -12.92 14.62
CA ASP A 375 -8.35 -14.29 14.35
C ASP A 375 -9.87 -14.43 14.18
N SER A 376 -10.54 -13.36 13.71
CA SER A 376 -12.00 -13.28 13.55
C SER A 376 -12.43 -12.86 12.13
N PRO A 377 -12.12 -13.66 11.10
CA PRO A 377 -12.35 -13.29 9.70
C PRO A 377 -13.83 -13.12 9.36
N ARG A 378 -14.72 -13.81 10.08
CA ARG A 378 -16.17 -13.65 9.92
C ARG A 378 -16.63 -12.25 10.34
N ASP A 379 -16.14 -11.75 11.47
CA ASP A 379 -16.49 -10.42 11.95
C ASP A 379 -15.93 -9.34 11.02
N LEU A 380 -14.72 -9.53 10.50
CA LEU A 380 -14.16 -8.63 9.49
C LEU A 380 -15.04 -8.54 8.24
N LEU A 381 -15.42 -9.69 7.66
CA LEU A 381 -16.24 -9.72 6.44
C LEU A 381 -17.60 -9.03 6.66
N GLN A 382 -18.23 -9.28 7.79
CA GLN A 382 -19.50 -8.65 8.14
C GLN A 382 -19.32 -7.15 8.42
N GLY A 383 -18.30 -6.77 9.18
CA GLY A 383 -17.99 -5.38 9.49
C GLY A 383 -17.70 -4.56 8.22
N ARG A 384 -16.93 -5.12 7.27
CA ARG A 384 -16.69 -4.48 5.97
C ARG A 384 -17.99 -4.21 5.23
N ARG A 385 -18.94 -5.17 5.18
CA ARG A 385 -20.25 -4.97 4.54
C ARG A 385 -21.09 -3.89 5.24
N VAL A 386 -21.02 -3.85 6.59
CA VAL A 386 -21.70 -2.81 7.37
C VAL A 386 -21.11 -1.44 7.06
N ILE A 387 -19.79 -1.31 6.96
CA ILE A 387 -19.11 -0.06 6.54
C ILE A 387 -19.51 0.32 5.11
N GLU A 388 -19.56 -0.64 4.20
CA GLU A 388 -19.96 -0.43 2.80
C GLU A 388 -21.41 0.09 2.69
N SER A 389 -22.32 -0.47 3.50
CA SER A 389 -23.73 -0.06 3.50
C SER A 389 -23.96 1.32 4.10
N GLY A 390 -23.08 1.78 5.00
CA GLY A 390 -23.23 3.05 5.75
C GLY A 390 -24.46 3.09 6.69
N LEU A 391 -25.13 1.96 6.92
CA LEU A 391 -26.28 1.87 7.80
C LEU A 391 -25.88 2.12 9.27
N PRO A 392 -26.78 2.74 10.05
CA PRO A 392 -26.51 2.99 11.45
C PRO A 392 -26.51 1.70 12.28
N VAL A 393 -25.64 1.66 13.28
CA VAL A 393 -25.45 0.52 14.17
C VAL A 393 -25.57 0.92 15.64
N ASP A 394 -25.96 -0.03 16.48
CA ASP A 394 -25.94 0.07 17.94
C ASP A 394 -24.59 -0.39 18.47
N ALA A 395 -23.93 0.46 19.25
CA ALA A 395 -22.59 0.17 19.78
C ALA A 395 -22.58 -0.96 20.80
N ALA A 396 -23.64 -1.13 21.61
CA ALA A 396 -23.71 -2.20 22.58
C ALA A 396 -23.91 -3.55 21.89
N ARG A 397 -24.72 -3.59 20.80
CA ARG A 397 -24.88 -4.79 19.97
C ARG A 397 -23.60 -5.14 19.22
N LEU A 398 -22.85 -4.15 18.73
CA LEU A 398 -21.53 -4.36 18.14
C LEU A 398 -20.52 -4.97 19.14
N ALA A 399 -20.56 -4.52 20.40
CA ALA A 399 -19.67 -5.01 21.44
C ALA A 399 -19.97 -6.45 21.88
N ASP A 400 -21.20 -6.95 21.69
CA ASP A 400 -21.60 -8.30 22.11
C ASP A 400 -21.10 -9.37 21.12
N PRO A 401 -20.08 -10.18 21.46
CA PRO A 401 -19.50 -11.18 20.55
C PRO A 401 -20.46 -12.34 20.23
N ARG A 402 -21.60 -12.48 20.95
CA ARG A 402 -22.61 -13.50 20.68
C ARG A 402 -23.51 -13.11 19.50
N LEU A 403 -23.64 -11.81 19.20
CA LEU A 403 -24.42 -11.30 18.08
C LEU A 403 -23.53 -11.17 16.84
N PRO A 404 -23.95 -11.60 15.64
CA PRO A 404 -23.23 -11.31 14.42
C PRO A 404 -23.12 -9.79 14.19
N VAL A 405 -21.96 -9.31 13.69
CA VAL A 405 -21.73 -7.87 13.42
C VAL A 405 -22.80 -7.29 12.48
N ARG A 406 -23.25 -8.06 11.50
CA ARG A 406 -24.33 -7.66 10.55
C ARG A 406 -25.67 -7.39 11.23
N ASP A 407 -25.90 -7.99 12.40
CA ASP A 407 -27.18 -7.88 13.12
C ASP A 407 -27.13 -6.73 14.16
N ALA A 408 -26.06 -5.94 14.18
CA ALA A 408 -25.88 -4.80 15.08
C ALA A 408 -26.60 -3.52 14.60
N GLY A 409 -27.43 -3.57 13.57
CA GLY A 409 -28.22 -2.42 13.10
C GLY A 409 -29.10 -1.83 14.20
N LEU A 410 -29.32 -0.51 14.15
CA LEU A 410 -30.35 0.14 14.95
C LEU A 410 -31.72 -0.37 14.49
N VAL A 411 -32.53 -0.82 15.44
CA VAL A 411 -33.91 -1.26 15.23
C VAL A 411 -34.83 -0.03 15.17
#